data_1481380c2f12e3f059ceddf70c3025ea
#
_entry.id   1481380c2f12e3f059ceddf70c3025ea
#
_cell.length_a   1.000
_cell.length_b   1.000
_cell.length_c   1.000
_cell.angle_alpha   90.00
_cell.angle_beta   90.00
_cell.angle_gamma   90.00
#
_symmetry.space_group_name_H-M   'P 1'
#
loop_
_entity.id
_entity.type
_entity.pdbx_description
1 polymer ?
#
loop_
_entity_poly.entity_id
_entity_poly.type
_entity_poly.pdbx_seq_one_letter_code
_entity_poly.pdbx_strand_id
1 'polypeptide(L)'
;MTHLLDSSAVIAYYFDEPGADQVAFLLEDNRNPPAVSCITEIEFWSRLRSLGDESSFESNWKEIAEIVSIEPLTTNAATRAREIRHACQERLPTVDALIAATASVRDITLVHRDPHFQCIPARFLKQLYIGQ
;
A
#
# COMPACT_ATOMS: atom_id res chain seq x y z
N MET A 1 -0.60 6.52 -13.28
CA MET A 1 -0.56 6.00 -11.90
C MET A 1 -1.20 7.02 -10.98
N THR A 2 -2.37 6.68 -10.44
CA THR A 2 -3.13 7.60 -9.57
C THR A 2 -3.31 7.05 -8.15
N HIS A 3 -3.00 5.77 -7.95
CA HIS A 3 -3.23 5.08 -6.67
C HIS A 3 -2.02 4.24 -6.30
N LEU A 4 -1.71 4.22 -5.00
CA LEU A 4 -0.74 3.29 -4.40
C LEU A 4 -1.51 2.34 -3.49
N LEU A 5 -1.38 1.05 -3.73
CA LEU A 5 -2.02 0.04 -2.87
C LEU A 5 -1.10 -0.25 -1.69
N ASP A 6 -1.61 -0.07 -0.46
CA ASP A 6 -0.93 -0.56 0.74
C ASP A 6 -0.99 -2.09 0.78
N SER A 7 -0.13 -2.70 1.56
CA SER A 7 -0.15 -4.16 1.75
C SER A 7 -1.51 -4.66 2.25
N SER A 8 -2.22 -3.89 3.08
CA SER A 8 -3.56 -4.25 3.54
C SER A 8 -4.57 -4.35 2.38
N ALA A 9 -4.43 -3.50 1.35
CA ALA A 9 -5.27 -3.56 0.16
C ALA A 9 -4.92 -4.77 -0.71
N VAL A 10 -3.63 -5.05 -0.90
CA VAL A 10 -3.18 -6.23 -1.65
C VAL A 10 -3.66 -7.52 -0.98
N ILE A 11 -3.54 -7.59 0.34
CA ILE A 11 -3.97 -8.73 1.13
C ILE A 11 -5.49 -8.91 1.03
N ALA A 12 -6.26 -7.82 1.12
CA ALA A 12 -7.72 -7.87 0.96
C ALA A 12 -8.11 -8.46 -0.39
N TYR A 13 -7.45 -8.02 -1.45
CA TYR A 13 -7.70 -8.53 -2.79
C TYR A 13 -7.36 -10.03 -2.91
N TYR A 14 -6.18 -10.40 -2.43
CA TYR A 14 -5.69 -11.78 -2.53
C TYR A 14 -6.57 -12.77 -1.77
N PHE A 15 -7.04 -12.40 -0.58
CA PHE A 15 -7.84 -13.28 0.28
C PHE A 15 -9.35 -13.04 0.15
N ASP A 16 -9.78 -12.26 -0.82
CA ASP A 16 -11.20 -11.92 -1.05
C ASP A 16 -11.88 -11.39 0.22
N GLU A 17 -11.18 -10.48 0.90
CA GLU A 17 -11.68 -9.81 2.10
C GLU A 17 -12.47 -8.55 1.73
N PRO A 18 -13.19 -7.92 2.69
CA PRO A 18 -13.89 -6.66 2.41
C PRO A 18 -12.95 -5.61 1.79
N GLY A 19 -13.37 -5.02 0.67
CA GLY A 19 -12.57 -4.08 -0.12
C GLY A 19 -11.94 -4.71 -1.37
N ALA A 20 -11.98 -6.03 -1.51
CA ALA A 20 -11.39 -6.72 -2.66
C ALA A 20 -11.94 -6.21 -3.99
N ASP A 21 -13.25 -5.94 -4.06
CA ASP A 21 -13.88 -5.44 -5.30
C ASP A 21 -13.35 -4.07 -5.69
N GLN A 22 -13.09 -3.20 -4.72
CA GLN A 22 -12.54 -1.88 -4.97
C GLN A 22 -11.12 -1.97 -5.52
N VAL A 23 -10.30 -2.89 -4.99
CA VAL A 23 -8.94 -3.14 -5.48
C VAL A 23 -9.00 -3.75 -6.89
N ALA A 24 -9.87 -4.74 -7.11
CA ALA A 24 -10.04 -5.36 -8.42
C ALA A 24 -10.36 -4.32 -9.50
N PHE A 25 -11.25 -3.38 -9.18
CA PHE A 25 -11.59 -2.30 -10.10
C PHE A 25 -10.36 -1.48 -10.51
N LEU A 26 -9.48 -1.18 -9.57
CA LEU A 26 -8.24 -0.43 -9.86
C LEU A 26 -7.27 -1.26 -10.69
N LEU A 27 -7.17 -2.56 -10.41
CA LEU A 27 -6.27 -3.46 -11.14
C LEU A 27 -6.71 -3.69 -12.60
N GLU A 28 -7.99 -3.52 -12.89
CA GLU A 28 -8.54 -3.67 -14.25
C GLU A 28 -8.24 -2.49 -15.16
N ASP A 29 -7.76 -1.37 -14.62
CA ASP A 29 -7.43 -0.19 -15.42
C ASP A 29 -6.06 -0.35 -16.09
N ASN A 30 -6.04 -0.92 -17.28
CA ASN A 30 -4.83 -1.19 -18.04
C ASN A 30 -4.06 0.06 -18.48
N ARG A 31 -4.74 1.20 -18.56
CA ARG A 31 -4.12 2.46 -18.99
C ARG A 31 -3.41 3.16 -17.83
N ASN A 32 -3.89 2.93 -16.63
CA ASN A 32 -3.42 3.62 -15.45
C ASN A 32 -3.41 2.66 -14.26
N PRO A 33 -2.58 1.60 -14.31
CA PRO A 33 -2.54 0.62 -13.23
C PRO A 33 -2.08 1.25 -11.93
N PRO A 34 -2.53 0.73 -10.78
CA PRO A 34 -2.05 1.20 -9.50
C PRO A 34 -0.59 0.79 -9.29
N ALA A 35 0.05 1.44 -8.34
CA ALA A 35 1.39 1.10 -7.89
C ALA A 35 1.32 0.38 -6.54
N VAL A 36 2.42 -0.29 -6.19
CA VAL A 36 2.68 -0.78 -4.83
C VAL A 36 4.09 -0.35 -4.44
N SER A 37 4.33 -0.20 -3.14
CA SER A 37 5.69 0.02 -2.64
C SER A 37 6.49 -1.28 -2.71
N CYS A 38 7.80 -1.18 -2.94
CA CYS A 38 8.69 -2.33 -2.85
C CYS A 38 8.65 -2.99 -1.47
N ILE A 39 8.28 -2.25 -0.42
CA ILE A 39 8.12 -2.79 0.94
C ILE A 39 6.96 -3.79 1.00
N THR A 40 5.96 -3.65 0.16
CA THR A 40 4.78 -4.53 0.14
C THR A 40 5.15 -5.98 -0.15
N GLU A 41 6.23 -6.22 -0.88
CA GLU A 41 6.71 -7.57 -1.13
C GLU A 41 6.96 -8.34 0.17
N ILE A 42 7.71 -7.74 1.10
CA ILE A 42 8.03 -8.44 2.37
C ILE A 42 6.80 -8.56 3.27
N GLU A 43 5.92 -7.57 3.27
CA GLU A 43 4.70 -7.62 4.09
C GLU A 43 3.74 -8.70 3.58
N PHE A 44 3.58 -8.82 2.28
CA PHE A 44 2.74 -9.86 1.67
C PHE A 44 3.33 -11.25 1.94
N TRP A 45 4.64 -11.40 1.74
CA TRP A 45 5.35 -12.66 2.05
C TRP A 45 5.17 -13.05 3.52
N SER A 46 5.35 -12.09 4.43
CA SER A 46 5.20 -12.35 5.87
C SER A 46 3.80 -12.81 6.22
N ARG A 47 2.78 -12.24 5.59
CA ARG A 47 1.39 -12.64 5.81
C ARG A 47 1.14 -14.07 5.35
N LEU A 48 1.61 -14.41 4.15
CA LEU A 48 1.48 -15.79 3.65
C LEU A 48 2.19 -16.77 4.55
N ARG A 49 3.40 -16.41 5.01
CA ARG A 49 4.16 -17.26 5.94
C ARG A 49 3.40 -17.49 7.24
N SER A 50 2.80 -16.46 7.80
CA SER A 50 2.03 -16.58 9.06
C SER A 50 0.82 -17.49 8.91
N LEU A 51 0.30 -17.66 7.71
CA LEU A 51 -0.83 -18.53 7.40
C LEU A 51 -0.42 -19.93 6.92
N GLY A 52 0.88 -20.22 6.92
CA GLY A 52 1.39 -21.51 6.43
C GLY A 52 1.36 -21.68 4.92
N ASP A 53 1.24 -20.57 4.17
CA ASP A 53 1.10 -20.57 2.70
C ASP A 53 2.28 -19.88 2.02
N GLU A 54 3.45 -19.94 2.62
CA GLU A 54 4.67 -19.30 2.11
C GLU A 54 5.03 -19.78 0.70
N SER A 55 4.74 -21.04 0.39
CA SER A 55 5.06 -21.62 -0.93
C SER A 55 4.29 -20.99 -2.08
N SER A 56 3.18 -20.32 -1.82
CA SER A 56 2.39 -19.65 -2.85
C SER A 56 2.91 -18.24 -3.20
N PHE A 57 3.88 -17.72 -2.45
CA PHE A 57 4.32 -16.34 -2.58
C PHE A 57 4.86 -16.02 -3.98
N GLU A 58 5.79 -16.82 -4.50
CA GLU A 58 6.48 -16.50 -5.74
C GLU A 58 5.52 -16.35 -6.93
N SER A 59 4.58 -17.29 -7.08
CA SER A 59 3.62 -17.22 -8.17
C SER A 59 2.64 -16.06 -8.02
N ASN A 60 2.17 -15.80 -6.81
CA ASN A 60 1.21 -14.73 -6.57
C ASN A 60 1.84 -13.35 -6.67
N TRP A 61 3.06 -13.19 -6.16
CA TRP A 61 3.77 -11.93 -6.30
C TRP A 61 4.10 -11.63 -7.76
N LYS A 62 4.48 -12.64 -8.52
CA LYS A 62 4.74 -12.49 -9.94
C LYS A 62 3.51 -11.97 -10.69
N GLU A 63 2.33 -12.52 -10.41
CA GLU A 63 1.08 -12.06 -11.02
C GLU A 63 0.81 -10.59 -10.69
N ILE A 64 0.98 -10.22 -9.43
CA ILE A 64 0.80 -8.83 -8.99
C ILE A 64 1.80 -7.92 -9.72
N ALA A 65 3.07 -8.30 -9.77
CA ALA A 65 4.13 -7.50 -10.37
C ALA A 65 3.95 -7.29 -11.88
N GLU A 66 3.23 -8.19 -12.56
CA GLU A 66 2.91 -8.04 -13.97
C GLU A 66 1.83 -6.98 -14.22
N ILE A 67 0.99 -6.68 -13.21
CA ILE A 67 -0.13 -5.74 -13.33
C ILE A 67 0.25 -4.35 -12.81
N VAL A 68 0.94 -4.28 -11.68
CA VAL A 68 1.22 -3.03 -10.98
C VAL A 68 2.62 -2.51 -11.25
N SER A 69 2.81 -1.20 -11.03
CA SER A 69 4.14 -0.60 -10.97
C SER A 69 4.68 -0.74 -9.56
N ILE A 70 5.91 -1.22 -9.40
CA ILE A 70 6.55 -1.33 -8.09
C ILE A 70 7.42 -0.09 -7.87
N GLU A 71 7.06 0.70 -6.85
CA GLU A 71 7.76 1.95 -6.53
C GLU A 71 8.89 1.70 -5.55
N PRO A 72 10.10 2.20 -5.84
CA PRO A 72 11.22 2.08 -4.93
C PRO A 72 11.05 2.99 -3.71
N LEU A 73 11.75 2.65 -2.64
CA LEU A 73 11.86 3.50 -1.46
C LEU A 73 12.97 4.52 -1.69
N THR A 74 12.61 5.80 -1.82
CA THR A 74 13.56 6.87 -2.12
C THR A 74 13.96 7.65 -0.88
N THR A 75 15.06 8.41 -0.97
CA THR A 75 15.47 9.32 0.11
C THR A 75 14.43 10.43 0.31
N ASN A 76 13.79 10.90 -0.76
CA ASN A 76 12.70 11.89 -0.66
C ASN A 76 11.52 11.33 0.14
N ALA A 77 11.17 10.07 -0.07
CA ALA A 77 10.11 9.40 0.69
C ALA A 77 10.51 9.27 2.18
N ALA A 78 11.77 8.95 2.46
CA ALA A 78 12.24 8.86 3.85
C ALA A 78 12.11 10.20 4.58
N THR A 79 12.48 11.31 3.94
CA THR A 79 12.33 12.64 4.49
C THR A 79 10.84 12.99 4.72
N ARG A 80 9.99 12.71 3.74
CA ARG A 80 8.56 12.93 3.87
C ARG A 80 7.95 12.07 4.97
N ALA A 81 8.42 10.83 5.15
CA ALA A 81 7.95 9.95 6.21
C ALA A 81 8.21 10.56 7.60
N ARG A 82 9.38 11.18 7.78
CA ARG A 82 9.71 11.86 9.03
C ARG A 82 8.76 13.04 9.27
N GLU A 83 8.47 13.83 8.23
CA GLU A 83 7.54 14.95 8.34
C GLU A 83 6.13 14.50 8.67
N ILE A 84 5.65 13.46 8.00
CA ILE A 84 4.33 12.87 8.25
C ILE A 84 4.24 12.35 9.68
N ARG A 85 5.24 11.59 10.11
CA ARG A 85 5.24 11.01 11.45
C ARG A 85 5.24 12.10 12.53
N HIS A 86 5.98 13.18 12.30
CA HIS A 86 5.98 14.33 13.22
C HIS A 86 4.60 14.99 13.32
N ALA A 87 3.85 15.03 12.21
CA ALA A 87 2.53 15.63 12.17
C ALA A 87 1.43 14.75 12.80
N CYS A 88 1.67 13.45 12.93
CA CYS A 88 0.72 12.53 13.55
C CYS A 88 0.77 12.66 15.06
N GLN A 89 -0.40 12.83 15.69
CA GLN A 89 -0.50 12.87 17.15
C GLN A 89 -0.46 11.46 17.76
N GLU A 90 -0.89 10.47 17.01
CA GLU A 90 -0.82 9.07 17.39
C GLU A 90 0.44 8.43 16.79
N ARG A 91 0.84 7.30 17.35
CA ARG A 91 1.99 6.58 16.83
C ARG A 91 1.68 5.99 15.45
N LEU A 92 2.45 6.40 14.46
CA LEU A 92 2.42 5.83 13.12
C LEU A 92 3.64 4.91 12.96
N PRO A 93 3.46 3.59 12.73
CA PRO A 93 4.58 2.68 12.54
C PRO A 93 5.49 3.11 11.39
N THR A 94 6.78 2.83 11.49
CA THR A 94 7.78 3.28 10.52
C THR A 94 7.47 2.80 9.10
N VAL A 95 7.08 1.54 8.93
CA VAL A 95 6.76 0.99 7.61
C VAL A 95 5.55 1.71 7.02
N ASP A 96 4.51 1.94 7.82
CA ASP A 96 3.32 2.67 7.37
C ASP A 96 3.68 4.10 6.96
N ALA A 97 4.54 4.76 7.74
CA ALA A 97 5.01 6.10 7.41
C ALA A 97 5.74 6.14 6.06
N LEU A 98 6.57 5.13 5.78
CA LEU A 98 7.31 5.04 4.52
C LEU A 98 6.39 4.77 3.32
N ILE A 99 5.38 3.94 3.49
CA ILE A 99 4.39 3.67 2.43
C ILE A 99 3.57 4.94 2.16
N ALA A 100 3.06 5.57 3.20
CA ALA A 100 2.30 6.82 3.06
C ALA A 100 3.14 7.91 2.39
N ALA A 101 4.41 8.01 2.77
CA ALA A 101 5.32 9.00 2.19
C ALA A 101 5.56 8.75 0.71
N THR A 102 5.64 7.50 0.28
CA THR A 102 5.79 7.16 -1.13
C THR A 102 4.60 7.68 -1.94
N ALA A 103 3.38 7.49 -1.45
CA ALA A 103 2.19 8.06 -2.09
C ALA A 103 2.21 9.59 -2.06
N SER A 104 2.61 10.17 -0.94
CA SER A 104 2.65 11.62 -0.75
C SER A 104 3.61 12.32 -1.73
N VAL A 105 4.84 11.83 -1.87
CA VAL A 105 5.83 12.44 -2.77
C VAL A 105 5.47 12.25 -4.24
N ARG A 106 4.69 11.22 -4.57
CA ARG A 106 4.19 10.97 -5.92
C ARG A 106 2.87 11.68 -6.20
N ASP A 107 2.26 12.29 -5.19
CA ASP A 107 0.95 12.94 -5.26
C ASP A 107 -0.14 12.00 -5.80
N ILE A 108 -0.17 10.79 -5.27
CA ILE A 108 -1.17 9.78 -5.61
C ILE A 108 -1.92 9.34 -4.36
N THR A 109 -3.08 8.72 -4.54
CA THR A 109 -3.96 8.32 -3.45
C THR A 109 -3.53 6.97 -2.86
N LEU A 110 -3.37 6.91 -1.54
CA LEU A 110 -3.10 5.66 -0.82
C LEU A 110 -4.41 4.90 -0.62
N VAL A 111 -4.45 3.66 -1.08
CA VAL A 111 -5.59 2.75 -0.90
C VAL A 111 -5.25 1.74 0.19
N HIS A 112 -6.06 1.69 1.26
CA HIS A 112 -5.73 0.87 2.42
C HIS A 112 -6.96 0.44 3.23
N ARG A 113 -6.73 -0.51 4.14
CA ARG A 113 -7.70 -0.95 5.16
C ARG A 113 -7.13 -0.84 6.57
N ASP A 114 -6.20 0.07 6.79
CA ASP A 114 -5.50 0.16 8.06
C ASP A 114 -5.81 1.50 8.74
N PRO A 115 -6.43 1.49 9.93
CA PRO A 115 -6.73 2.73 10.63
C PRO A 115 -5.50 3.53 11.06
N HIS A 116 -4.30 2.95 11.07
CA HIS A 116 -3.07 3.67 11.39
C HIS A 116 -2.86 4.91 10.52
N PHE A 117 -3.30 4.88 9.26
CA PHE A 117 -3.11 6.00 8.34
C PHE A 117 -4.03 7.19 8.61
N GLN A 118 -5.07 7.01 9.42
CA GLN A 118 -6.06 8.06 9.67
C GLN A 118 -5.50 9.28 10.39
N CYS A 119 -4.41 9.12 11.14
CA CYS A 119 -3.76 10.24 11.84
C CYS A 119 -3.06 11.21 10.88
N ILE A 120 -2.86 10.84 9.62
CA ILE A 120 -2.08 11.63 8.68
C ILE A 120 -2.92 12.79 8.16
N PRO A 121 -2.45 14.05 8.32
CA PRO A 121 -3.20 15.20 7.82
C PRO A 121 -3.38 15.18 6.29
N ALA A 122 -4.54 15.67 5.84
CA ALA A 122 -4.91 15.67 4.41
C ALA A 122 -3.93 16.47 3.53
N ARG A 123 -3.20 17.43 4.11
CA ARG A 123 -2.19 18.19 3.35
C ARG A 123 -1.03 17.31 2.90
N PHE A 124 -0.81 16.18 3.56
CA PHE A 124 0.26 15.24 3.20
C PHE A 124 -0.21 14.12 2.30
N LEU A 125 -1.44 13.65 2.48
CA LEU A 125 -1.86 12.37 1.89
C LEU A 125 -3.33 12.38 1.53
N LYS A 126 -3.63 11.98 0.28
CA LYS A 126 -4.96 11.60 -0.15
C LYS A 126 -5.14 10.11 0.15
N GLN A 127 -6.26 9.74 0.76
CA GLN A 127 -6.51 8.37 1.22
C GLN A 127 -7.84 7.85 0.73
N LEU A 128 -7.87 6.57 0.39
CA LEU A 128 -9.09 5.81 0.14
C LEU A 128 -9.10 4.61 1.08
N TYR A 129 -9.95 4.64 2.09
CA TYR A 129 -10.17 3.53 3.01
C TYR A 129 -11.16 2.57 2.38
N ILE A 130 -10.77 1.31 2.18
CA ILE A 130 -11.62 0.29 1.54
C ILE A 130 -12.20 -0.66 2.59
N GLY A 131 -13.25 -1.39 2.20
CA GLY A 131 -13.81 -2.43 3.07
C GLY A 131 -14.85 -1.95 4.07
N GLN A 132 -15.41 -0.80 3.81
CA GLN A 132 -16.54 -0.28 4.61
C GLN A 132 -17.87 -0.65 3.99
#